data_90ead2580d50c3fcc0bcbd0f80c66ff4
#
_entry.id   90ead2580d50c3fcc0bcbd0f80c66ff4
#
_cell.length_a   1.000
_cell.length_b   1.000
_cell.length_c   1.000
_cell.angle_alpha   90.00
_cell.angle_beta   90.00
_cell.angle_gamma   90.00
#
_symmetry.space_group_name_H-M   'P 1'
#
loop_
_entity.id
_entity.type
_entity.pdbx_description
1 polymer ?
#
loop_
_entity_poly.entity_id
_entity_poly.type
_entity_poly.pdbx_seq_one_letter_code
_entity_poly.pdbx_strand_id
1 'polypeptide(L)'
;MIMTEDKAIKEIIKRIIKAVNPDKIILFGSRARGTVKPDSDIDLVVVVSGDIHRRKTAQKIYMSLIGVGCPVDVIVLKPEDLEKYKNSVGVIVPEILKEGKELYAA
;
A
#
# COMPACT_ATOMS: atom_id res chain seq x y z
N MET A 1 -15.39 2.35 -20.23
CA MET A 1 -14.30 1.39 -20.36
C MET A 1 -13.91 0.87 -18.98
N ILE A 2 -13.93 -0.43 -18.82
CA ILE A 2 -13.54 -1.03 -17.55
C ILE A 2 -12.01 -1.01 -17.47
N MET A 3 -11.50 -0.36 -16.43
CA MET A 3 -10.06 -0.36 -16.18
C MET A 3 -9.66 -1.75 -15.69
N THR A 4 -8.67 -2.37 -16.31
CA THR A 4 -8.14 -3.64 -15.83
C THR A 4 -7.48 -3.42 -14.48
N GLU A 5 -7.43 -4.46 -13.65
CA GLU A 5 -6.79 -4.38 -12.34
C GLU A 5 -5.36 -3.85 -12.44
N ASP A 6 -4.61 -4.33 -13.43
CA ASP A 6 -3.22 -3.87 -13.63
C ASP A 6 -3.12 -2.38 -13.93
N LYS A 7 -4.05 -1.85 -14.73
CA LYS A 7 -4.07 -0.42 -15.03
C LYS A 7 -4.44 0.40 -13.81
N ALA A 8 -5.41 -0.09 -13.02
CA ALA A 8 -5.80 0.58 -11.78
C ALA A 8 -4.63 0.63 -10.79
N ILE A 9 -3.93 -0.47 -10.61
CA ILE A 9 -2.78 -0.55 -9.71
C ILE A 9 -1.66 0.37 -10.19
N LYS A 10 -1.36 0.40 -11.48
CA LYS A 10 -0.34 1.30 -12.04
C LYS A 10 -0.66 2.76 -11.79
N GLU A 11 -1.93 3.16 -11.98
CA GLU A 11 -2.36 4.52 -11.71
C GLU A 11 -2.27 4.86 -10.23
N ILE A 12 -2.66 3.94 -9.35
CA ILE A 12 -2.56 4.10 -7.90
C ILE A 12 -1.09 4.33 -7.50
N ILE A 13 -0.20 3.48 -7.97
CA ILE A 13 1.24 3.59 -7.69
C ILE A 13 1.78 4.95 -8.12
N LYS A 14 1.46 5.36 -9.34
CA LYS A 14 1.90 6.63 -9.89
C LYS A 14 1.46 7.81 -9.02
N ARG A 15 0.21 7.80 -8.59
CA ARG A 15 -0.33 8.87 -7.73
C ARG A 15 0.33 8.89 -6.36
N ILE A 16 0.57 7.72 -5.76
CA ILE A 16 1.24 7.63 -4.46
C ILE A 16 2.68 8.12 -4.54
N ILE A 17 3.41 7.71 -5.57
CA ILE A 17 4.80 8.17 -5.78
C ILE A 17 4.86 9.69 -5.86
N LYS A 18 3.95 10.29 -6.61
CA LYS A 18 3.90 11.74 -6.78
C LYS A 18 3.51 12.46 -5.49
N ALA A 19 2.64 11.85 -4.68
CA ALA A 19 2.13 12.48 -3.48
C ALA A 19 3.12 12.48 -2.31
N VAL A 20 3.81 11.36 -2.07
CA VAL A 20 4.60 11.16 -0.85
C VAL A 20 6.01 10.64 -1.06
N ASN A 21 6.39 10.34 -2.30
CA ASN A 21 7.72 9.84 -2.63
C ASN A 21 8.15 8.67 -1.74
N PRO A 22 7.44 7.54 -1.79
CA PRO A 22 7.66 6.43 -0.87
C PRO A 22 8.92 5.63 -1.19
N ASP A 23 9.42 4.90 -0.20
CA ASP A 23 10.52 3.94 -0.40
C ASP A 23 10.01 2.65 -1.02
N LYS A 24 8.84 2.18 -0.60
CA LYS A 24 8.22 0.94 -1.11
C LYS A 24 6.71 1.03 -1.09
N ILE A 25 6.09 0.29 -1.99
CA ILE A 25 4.64 0.05 -2.00
C ILE A 25 4.45 -1.46 -2.08
N ILE A 26 3.72 -2.02 -1.13
CA ILE A 26 3.51 -3.47 -1.01
C ILE A 26 2.02 -3.76 -1.09
N LEU A 27 1.64 -4.67 -1.98
CA LEU A 27 0.26 -5.17 -2.06
C LEU A 27 0.11 -6.34 -1.08
N PHE A 28 -0.92 -6.31 -0.27
CA PHE A 28 -1.19 -7.41 0.65
C PHE A 28 -2.68 -7.76 0.68
N GLY A 29 -3.06 -8.71 1.55
CA GLY A 29 -4.45 -9.13 1.63
C GLY A 29 -4.84 -10.12 0.54
N SER A 30 -6.13 -10.19 0.24
CA SER A 30 -6.68 -11.18 -0.69
C SER A 30 -6.12 -11.07 -2.10
N ARG A 31 -5.86 -9.87 -2.58
CA ARG A 31 -5.30 -9.66 -3.93
C ARG A 31 -3.87 -10.18 -4.05
N ALA A 32 -3.07 -10.02 -3.00
CA ALA A 32 -1.70 -10.56 -2.98
C ALA A 32 -1.71 -12.08 -3.00
N ARG A 33 -2.72 -12.70 -2.40
CA ARG A 33 -2.87 -14.16 -2.35
C ARG A 33 -3.53 -14.75 -3.59
N GLY A 34 -3.96 -13.91 -4.53
CA GLY A 34 -4.62 -14.37 -5.75
C GLY A 34 -6.09 -14.72 -5.60
N THR A 35 -6.68 -14.53 -4.42
CA THR A 35 -8.10 -14.77 -4.17
C THR A 35 -8.91 -13.51 -4.44
N VAL A 36 -8.91 -13.06 -5.69
CA VAL A 36 -9.53 -11.80 -6.07
C VAL A 36 -11.05 -11.97 -6.20
N LYS A 37 -11.80 -11.15 -5.46
CA LYS A 37 -13.23 -10.96 -5.67
C LYS A 37 -13.43 -9.61 -6.36
N PRO A 38 -14.42 -9.45 -7.26
CA PRO A 38 -14.62 -8.20 -7.99
C PRO A 38 -14.76 -6.96 -7.09
N ASP A 39 -15.31 -7.14 -5.91
CA ASP A 39 -15.59 -6.05 -4.97
C ASP A 39 -14.53 -5.92 -3.86
N SER A 40 -13.42 -6.65 -3.97
CA SER A 40 -12.37 -6.60 -2.94
C SER A 40 -11.64 -5.27 -2.97
N ASP A 41 -11.38 -4.71 -1.79
CA ASP A 41 -10.53 -3.54 -1.65
C ASP A 41 -9.10 -3.89 -2.03
N ILE A 42 -8.38 -2.89 -2.53
CA ILE A 42 -6.95 -3.02 -2.76
C ILE A 42 -6.26 -2.60 -1.46
N ASP A 43 -5.53 -3.51 -0.84
CA ASP A 43 -4.83 -3.26 0.42
C ASP A 43 -3.36 -2.99 0.13
N LEU A 44 -2.89 -1.80 0.52
CA LEU A 44 -1.51 -1.38 0.26
C LEU A 44 -0.81 -0.96 1.54
N VAL A 45 0.45 -1.33 1.64
CA VAL A 45 1.37 -0.76 2.62
C VAL A 45 2.31 0.18 1.87
N VAL A 46 2.38 1.42 2.33
CA VAL A 46 3.26 2.43 1.76
C VAL A 46 4.33 2.73 2.80
N VAL A 47 5.58 2.42 2.47
CA VAL A 47 6.72 2.63 3.36
C VAL A 47 7.36 3.96 3.00
N VAL A 48 7.39 4.88 3.96
CA VAL A 48 7.93 6.23 3.76
C VAL A 48 8.95 6.51 4.86
N SER A 49 10.17 6.86 4.45
CA SER A 49 11.24 7.19 5.38
C SER A 49 11.22 8.67 5.76
N GLY A 50 11.99 9.00 6.79
CA GLY A 50 12.16 10.36 7.24
C GLY A 50 11.25 10.73 8.41
N ASP A 51 11.23 12.02 8.73
CA ASP A 51 10.44 12.56 9.83
C ASP A 51 9.03 12.86 9.34
N ILE A 52 8.22 11.81 9.23
CA ILE A 52 6.85 11.90 8.74
C ILE A 52 5.84 11.69 9.85
N HIS A 53 4.65 12.24 9.64
CA HIS A 53 3.48 11.95 10.46
C HIS A 53 2.61 10.94 9.71
N ARG A 54 2.50 9.70 10.23
CA ARG A 54 1.83 8.61 9.52
C ARG A 54 0.41 8.95 9.09
N ARG A 55 -0.38 9.54 9.98
CA ARG A 55 -1.77 9.89 9.69
C ARG A 55 -1.87 10.96 8.58
N LYS A 56 -1.06 12.00 8.66
CA LYS A 56 -1.06 13.07 7.64
C LYS A 56 -0.59 12.53 6.29
N THR A 57 0.39 11.66 6.30
CA THR A 57 0.89 11.00 5.09
C THR A 57 -0.20 10.14 4.46
N ALA A 58 -0.92 9.36 5.27
CA ALA A 58 -2.05 8.56 4.79
C ALA A 58 -3.14 9.43 4.19
N GLN A 59 -3.49 10.54 4.82
CA GLN A 59 -4.48 11.50 4.30
C GLN A 59 -4.06 12.03 2.94
N LYS A 60 -2.79 12.38 2.78
CA LYS A 60 -2.25 12.86 1.52
C LYS A 60 -2.39 11.82 0.41
N ILE A 61 -2.12 10.56 0.75
CA ILE A 61 -2.28 9.43 -0.18
C ILE A 61 -3.74 9.27 -0.57
N TYR A 62 -4.66 9.22 0.40
CA TYR A 62 -6.09 9.08 0.11
C TYR A 62 -6.60 10.21 -0.77
N MET A 63 -6.18 11.45 -0.54
CA MET A 63 -6.57 12.57 -1.38
C MET A 63 -6.04 12.42 -2.81
N SER A 64 -4.85 11.88 -2.98
CA SER A 64 -4.27 11.64 -4.31
C SER A 64 -5.02 10.57 -5.10
N LEU A 65 -5.74 9.70 -4.40
CA LEU A 65 -6.46 8.57 -5.01
C LEU A 65 -7.92 8.88 -5.33
N ILE A 66 -8.37 10.11 -5.06
CA ILE A 66 -9.75 10.51 -5.40
C ILE A 66 -9.94 10.37 -6.91
N GLY A 67 -11.03 9.70 -7.30
CA GLY A 67 -11.36 9.50 -8.69
C GLY A 67 -10.69 8.30 -9.35
N VAL A 68 -9.90 7.52 -8.61
CA VAL A 68 -9.23 6.33 -9.18
C VAL A 68 -10.20 5.21 -9.52
N GLY A 69 -11.41 5.24 -8.95
CA GLY A 69 -12.49 4.34 -9.34
C GLY A 69 -12.56 3.00 -8.63
N CYS A 70 -11.69 2.76 -7.64
CA CYS A 70 -11.74 1.55 -6.83
C CYS A 70 -11.39 1.84 -5.39
N PRO A 71 -11.92 1.07 -4.43
CA PRO A 71 -11.58 1.26 -3.03
C PRO A 71 -10.15 0.80 -2.75
N VAL A 72 -9.40 1.64 -2.04
CA VAL A 72 -8.02 1.35 -1.67
C VAL A 72 -7.85 1.63 -0.18
N ASP A 73 -7.35 0.65 0.55
CA ASP A 73 -6.96 0.81 1.95
C ASP A 73 -5.46 0.94 2.05
N VAL A 74 -4.99 1.97 2.74
CA VAL A 74 -3.56 2.29 2.83
C VAL A 74 -3.11 2.28 4.28
N ILE A 75 -2.04 1.54 4.54
CA ILE A 75 -1.33 1.57 5.80
C ILE A 75 0.02 2.22 5.55
N VAL A 76 0.34 3.28 6.28
CA VAL A 76 1.63 3.96 6.18
C VAL A 76 2.55 3.45 7.28
N LEU A 77 3.73 2.96 6.87
CA LEU A 77 4.76 2.48 7.79
C LEU A 77 6.08 3.18 7.47
N LYS A 78 6.95 3.22 8.47
CA LYS A 78 8.34 3.63 8.29
C LYS A 78 9.21 2.38 8.11
N PRO A 79 10.40 2.50 7.48
CA PRO A 79 11.31 1.35 7.38
C PRO A 79 11.62 0.72 8.73
N GLU A 80 11.78 1.53 9.77
CA GLU A 80 12.05 1.04 11.11
C GLU A 80 10.88 0.24 11.71
N ASP A 81 9.66 0.51 11.29
CA ASP A 81 8.49 -0.26 11.72
C ASP A 81 8.57 -1.70 11.20
N LEU A 82 8.99 -1.87 9.95
CA LEU A 82 9.17 -3.20 9.36
C LEU A 82 10.24 -3.98 10.11
N GLU A 83 11.34 -3.34 10.42
CA GLU A 83 12.45 -3.98 11.14
C GLU A 83 12.06 -4.31 12.58
N LYS A 84 11.40 -3.38 13.27
CA LYS A 84 11.00 -3.54 14.67
C LYS A 84 9.99 -4.66 14.88
N TYR A 85 9.02 -4.81 13.99
CA TYR A 85 7.89 -5.73 14.17
C TYR A 85 7.93 -6.97 13.29
N LYS A 86 9.01 -7.20 12.56
CA LYS A 86 9.09 -8.31 11.59
C LYS A 86 8.86 -9.70 12.20
N ASN A 87 9.15 -9.87 13.47
CA ASN A 87 8.97 -11.16 14.18
C ASN A 87 7.91 -11.10 15.27
N SER A 88 7.12 -10.03 15.34
CA SER A 88 6.15 -9.84 16.41
C SER A 88 4.85 -10.57 16.13
N VAL A 89 4.34 -11.28 17.14
CA VAL A 89 3.06 -11.98 17.06
C VAL A 89 1.93 -10.96 17.32
N GLY A 90 0.85 -11.07 16.54
CA GLY A 90 -0.33 -10.25 16.76
C GLY A 90 -0.31 -8.89 16.06
N VAL A 91 0.72 -8.59 15.30
CA VAL A 91 0.78 -7.39 14.46
C VAL A 91 0.81 -7.78 12.99
N ILE A 92 0.44 -6.85 12.11
CA ILE A 92 0.30 -7.11 10.68
C ILE A 92 1.64 -7.25 9.95
N VAL A 93 2.72 -6.67 10.49
CA VAL A 93 4.02 -6.59 9.79
C VAL A 93 4.58 -7.95 9.36
N PRO A 94 4.62 -9.00 10.21
CA PRO A 94 5.10 -10.31 9.76
C PRO A 94 4.31 -10.87 8.59
N GLU A 95 2.98 -10.68 8.60
CA GLU A 95 2.11 -11.11 7.52
C GLU A 95 2.41 -10.37 6.22
N ILE A 96 2.62 -9.05 6.31
CA ILE A 96 3.01 -8.23 5.16
C ILE A 96 4.31 -8.72 4.56
N LEU A 97 5.32 -8.97 5.37
CA LEU A 97 6.63 -9.42 4.90
C LEU A 97 6.57 -10.82 4.28
N LYS A 98 5.71 -11.68 4.78
CA LYS A 98 5.59 -13.05 4.31
C LYS A 98 4.72 -13.17 3.05
N GLU A 99 3.58 -12.48 3.02
CA GLU A 99 2.57 -12.65 1.98
C GLU A 99 2.47 -11.46 1.03
N GLY A 100 3.05 -10.33 1.39
CA GLY A 100 2.97 -9.11 0.60
C GLY A 100 3.74 -9.22 -0.70
N LYS A 101 3.22 -8.55 -1.73
CA LYS A 101 3.86 -8.47 -3.03
C LYS A 101 4.37 -7.04 -3.24
N GLU A 102 5.68 -6.89 -3.40
CA GLU A 102 6.28 -5.59 -3.65
C GLU A 102 5.92 -5.08 -5.05
N LEU A 103 5.23 -3.94 -5.10
CA LEU A 103 4.83 -3.32 -6.36
C LEU A 103 5.80 -2.23 -6.80
N TYR A 104 6.50 -1.62 -5.85
CA TYR A 104 7.42 -0.52 -6.12
C TYR A 104 8.50 -0.46 -5.04
N ALA A 105 9.73 -0.19 -5.46
CA ALA A 105 10.85 0.10 -4.56
C ALA A 105 11.69 1.20 -5.19
N ALA A 106 11.94 2.23 -4.39
CA ALA A 106 12.77 3.36 -4.83
C ALA A 106 14.25 2.95 -4.97
#